data_9dfa7374caeeeb1d5b803e7657f54180
#
_entry.id   9dfa7374caeeeb1d5b803e7657f54180
#
_cell.length_a   1.000
_cell.length_b   1.000
_cell.length_c   1.000
_cell.angle_alpha   90.00
_cell.angle_beta   90.00
_cell.angle_gamma   90.00
#
_symmetry.space_group_name_H-M   'P 1'
#
loop_
_entity.id
_entity.type
_entity.pdbx_description
1 polymer ?
#
loop_
_entity_poly.entity_id
_entity_poly.type
_entity_poly.pdbx_seq_one_letter_code
_entity_poly.pdbx_strand_id
1 'polypeptide(L)'
;PSPNPSGPEGSSGRLVLMCSSQPGLWGRKRVHEEEQVQETGFRATALRYRPQTFAGLIGQEHVSQTLTNAIKSGRVAHSYLFSGPRGVGKTSAARILAKSLNCEHGPTDTPCGVCTNCIEIAESRSLDVFEIDGASNRGIEQIRDLRESVRFTPARSRYKIYIIDEVHMLTNEAFNALLKTLEEPPPYIVFVFATTEAAKVKITIRSRCQHYRFKRIQTREIQAR
;
A
#
# COMPACT_ATOMS: atom_id res chain seq x y z
N PRO A 1 -29.26 -58.53 3.05
CA PRO A 1 -30.26 -58.92 2.10
C PRO A 1 -30.94 -57.72 1.51
N SER A 2 -30.76 -57.53 0.24
CA SER A 2 -31.66 -56.75 -0.62
C SER A 2 -33.01 -57.48 -0.73
N PRO A 3 -34.09 -56.92 -1.28
CA PRO A 3 -34.11 -56.39 -2.63
C PRO A 3 -35.00 -55.13 -2.88
N ASN A 4 -34.72 -54.47 -3.96
CA ASN A 4 -35.62 -53.68 -4.82
C ASN A 4 -36.78 -54.55 -5.34
N PRO A 5 -38.02 -54.06 -5.76
CA PRO A 5 -38.13 -53.60 -7.13
C PRO A 5 -39.19 -52.52 -7.51
N SER A 6 -39.05 -52.06 -8.74
CA SER A 6 -40.02 -51.74 -9.80
C SER A 6 -40.80 -50.41 -9.80
N GLY A 7 -40.61 -49.68 -10.93
CA GLY A 7 -41.52 -48.65 -11.41
C GLY A 7 -42.86 -49.17 -12.01
N PRO A 8 -43.69 -48.38 -12.71
CA PRO A 8 -43.57 -48.20 -14.16
C PRO A 8 -43.97 -46.80 -14.70
N GLU A 9 -43.47 -46.53 -15.86
CA GLU A 9 -43.93 -45.97 -17.13
C GLU A 9 -45.37 -45.42 -17.29
N GLY A 10 -45.47 -44.40 -18.13
CA GLY A 10 -46.71 -43.90 -18.74
C GLY A 10 -46.48 -42.54 -19.36
N SER A 11 -46.08 -42.42 -20.50
CA SER A 11 -46.55 -42.32 -21.87
C SER A 11 -47.43 -41.10 -22.16
N SER A 12 -47.03 -40.38 -23.16
CA SER A 12 -47.82 -39.83 -24.30
C SER A 12 -48.51 -38.48 -24.15
N GLY A 13 -48.29 -37.63 -25.12
CA GLY A 13 -49.15 -36.47 -25.41
C GLY A 13 -48.52 -35.37 -26.24
N ARG A 14 -48.24 -35.69 -27.49
CA ARG A 14 -47.91 -34.75 -28.56
C ARG A 14 -49.15 -33.92 -28.88
N LEU A 15 -49.06 -32.58 -28.88
CA LEU A 15 -49.94 -31.76 -29.68
C LEU A 15 -49.17 -30.62 -30.34
N VAL A 16 -49.03 -30.76 -31.65
CA VAL A 16 -48.59 -29.75 -32.60
C VAL A 16 -49.79 -28.85 -32.91
N LEU A 17 -49.65 -27.58 -32.76
CA LEU A 17 -50.51 -26.62 -33.41
C LEU A 17 -49.67 -25.51 -34.02
N MET A 18 -49.51 -25.62 -35.32
CA MET A 18 -49.09 -24.53 -36.20
C MET A 18 -50.20 -23.49 -36.27
N CYS A 19 -49.87 -22.26 -36.08
CA CYS A 19 -50.63 -21.17 -36.67
C CYS A 19 -49.67 -20.04 -37.11
N SER A 20 -49.81 -19.80 -38.36
CA SER A 20 -49.07 -18.87 -39.21
C SER A 20 -49.42 -17.42 -38.97
N SER A 21 -48.49 -16.59 -39.40
CA SER A 21 -48.68 -15.28 -40.05
C SER A 21 -48.54 -14.00 -39.22
N GLN A 22 -47.50 -13.34 -39.58
CA GLN A 22 -47.30 -11.93 -40.02
C GLN A 22 -46.55 -10.97 -39.06
N PRO A 23 -45.72 -10.06 -39.63
CA PRO A 23 -44.66 -9.34 -38.90
C PRO A 23 -45.14 -7.97 -38.43
N GLY A 24 -45.02 -7.74 -37.15
CA GLY A 24 -45.18 -6.42 -36.51
C GLY A 24 -43.84 -5.77 -36.21
N LEU A 25 -43.54 -4.71 -36.94
CA LEU A 25 -42.54 -3.70 -36.59
C LEU A 25 -42.69 -3.30 -35.11
N TRP A 26 -41.61 -3.09 -34.46
CA TRP A 26 -41.35 -2.39 -33.18
C TRP A 26 -40.59 -3.27 -32.20
N GLY A 27 -39.31 -3.18 -32.31
CA GLY A 27 -38.35 -3.75 -31.36
C GLY A 27 -36.98 -3.15 -31.53
N ARG A 28 -36.83 -1.83 -31.38
CA ARG A 28 -35.51 -1.25 -31.15
C ARG A 28 -35.02 -1.83 -29.85
N LYS A 29 -34.11 -2.79 -29.97
CA LYS A 29 -33.22 -3.13 -28.87
C LYS A 29 -32.45 -1.87 -28.49
N ARG A 30 -32.82 -1.24 -27.39
CA ARG A 30 -31.92 -0.32 -26.69
C ARG A 30 -30.77 -1.13 -26.23
N VAL A 31 -29.67 -1.07 -26.94
CA VAL A 31 -28.36 -1.41 -26.42
C VAL A 31 -28.13 -0.35 -25.36
N HIS A 32 -28.21 -0.75 -24.10
CA HIS A 32 -27.66 0.04 -23.00
C HIS A 32 -26.15 0.02 -23.20
N GLU A 33 -25.62 1.00 -23.91
CA GLU A 33 -24.26 1.46 -23.73
C GLU A 33 -24.20 1.91 -22.27
N GLU A 34 -23.66 1.04 -21.42
CA GLU A 34 -23.16 1.46 -20.12
C GLU A 34 -22.01 2.43 -20.42
N GLU A 35 -22.35 3.72 -20.49
CA GLU A 35 -21.38 4.79 -20.36
C GLU A 35 -20.66 4.55 -19.05
N GLN A 36 -19.43 4.02 -19.16
CA GLN A 36 -18.46 4.07 -18.08
C GLN A 36 -18.23 5.55 -17.81
N VAL A 37 -18.97 6.08 -16.86
CA VAL A 37 -18.69 7.36 -16.23
C VAL A 37 -17.34 7.20 -15.56
N GLN A 38 -16.29 7.53 -16.30
CA GLN A 38 -14.99 7.81 -15.73
C GLN A 38 -15.21 8.98 -14.79
N GLU A 39 -15.30 8.68 -13.49
CA GLU A 39 -15.19 9.69 -12.45
C GLU A 39 -13.82 10.38 -12.62
N THR A 40 -13.79 11.44 -13.39
CA THR A 40 -12.69 12.41 -13.42
C THR A 40 -12.76 13.26 -12.16
N GLY A 41 -12.70 12.59 -10.99
CA GLY A 41 -12.58 13.25 -9.72
C GLY A 41 -11.28 14.05 -9.73
N PHE A 42 -11.38 15.35 -9.44
CA PHE A 42 -10.25 16.26 -9.31
C PHE A 42 -9.25 15.66 -8.28
N ARG A 43 -8.18 15.04 -8.76
CA ARG A 43 -7.08 14.57 -7.92
C ARG A 43 -6.07 15.70 -7.77
N ALA A 44 -5.75 16.06 -6.53
CA ALA A 44 -4.70 17.05 -6.26
C ALA A 44 -3.41 16.70 -7.02
N THR A 45 -2.79 17.69 -7.65
CA THR A 45 -1.57 17.54 -8.46
C THR A 45 -0.49 16.72 -7.75
N ALA A 46 -0.29 16.94 -6.46
CA ALA A 46 0.66 16.21 -5.62
C ALA A 46 0.39 14.69 -5.56
N LEU A 47 -0.85 14.26 -5.69
CA LEU A 47 -1.22 12.84 -5.73
C LEU A 47 -1.06 12.26 -7.14
N ARG A 48 -1.38 13.05 -8.18
CA ARG A 48 -1.28 12.64 -9.59
C ARG A 48 0.16 12.37 -10.01
N TYR A 49 1.11 13.20 -9.56
CA TYR A 49 2.53 13.10 -9.90
C TYR A 49 3.39 12.41 -8.83
N ARG A 50 2.75 11.70 -7.87
CA ARG A 50 3.49 10.98 -6.84
C ARG A 50 4.33 9.87 -7.46
N PRO A 51 5.67 9.84 -7.21
CA PRO A 51 6.56 8.82 -7.77
C PRO A 51 6.15 7.43 -7.30
N GLN A 52 6.18 6.47 -8.21
CA GLN A 52 5.78 5.08 -7.97
C GLN A 52 6.97 4.14 -7.86
N THR A 53 8.17 4.57 -8.26
CA THR A 53 9.43 3.83 -8.24
C THR A 53 10.55 4.70 -7.67
N PHE A 54 11.65 4.08 -7.24
CA PHE A 54 12.82 4.82 -6.75
C PHE A 54 13.44 5.72 -7.83
N ALA A 55 13.42 5.32 -9.09
CA ALA A 55 13.88 6.14 -10.21
C ALA A 55 13.07 7.43 -10.42
N GLY A 56 11.83 7.44 -9.93
CA GLY A 56 10.97 8.62 -9.98
C GLY A 56 11.20 9.65 -8.86
N LEU A 57 12.07 9.36 -7.88
CA LEU A 57 12.41 10.27 -6.78
C LEU A 57 13.44 11.30 -7.25
N ILE A 58 12.97 12.49 -7.64
CA ILE A 58 13.81 13.58 -8.17
C ILE A 58 14.69 14.16 -7.07
N GLY A 59 15.98 14.39 -7.38
CA GLY A 59 16.94 15.04 -6.49
C GLY A 59 17.29 14.21 -5.24
N GLN A 60 16.93 12.92 -5.20
CA GLN A 60 17.18 12.02 -4.08
C GLN A 60 17.95 10.76 -4.51
N GLU A 61 18.81 10.87 -5.51
CA GLU A 61 19.53 9.75 -6.14
C GLU A 61 20.33 8.95 -5.08
N HIS A 62 20.96 9.63 -4.12
CA HIS A 62 21.72 9.00 -3.04
C HIS A 62 20.83 8.13 -2.12
N VAL A 63 19.57 8.55 -1.85
CA VAL A 63 18.61 7.76 -1.09
C VAL A 63 18.13 6.58 -1.92
N SER A 64 17.71 6.84 -3.16
CA SER A 64 17.22 5.82 -4.10
C SER A 64 18.25 4.72 -4.30
N GLN A 65 19.49 5.07 -4.58
CA GLN A 65 20.58 4.11 -4.82
C GLN A 65 20.88 3.27 -3.57
N THR A 66 20.92 3.89 -2.39
CA THR A 66 21.21 3.17 -1.14
C THR A 66 20.09 2.18 -0.80
N LEU A 67 18.82 2.59 -0.94
CA LEU A 67 17.67 1.70 -0.72
C LEU A 67 17.63 0.56 -1.74
N THR A 68 17.86 0.86 -3.03
CA THR A 68 17.97 -0.13 -4.10
C THR A 68 19.04 -1.17 -3.79
N ASN A 69 20.23 -0.74 -3.40
CA ASN A 69 21.33 -1.63 -3.04
C ASN A 69 21.01 -2.50 -1.81
N ALA A 70 20.36 -1.93 -0.80
CA ALA A 70 19.94 -2.67 0.39
C ALA A 70 18.94 -3.79 0.04
N ILE A 71 17.96 -3.48 -0.82
CA ILE A 71 16.96 -4.46 -1.28
C ILE A 71 17.63 -5.56 -2.11
N LYS A 72 18.46 -5.21 -3.09
CA LYS A 72 19.18 -6.17 -3.96
C LYS A 72 20.11 -7.11 -3.16
N SER A 73 20.73 -6.61 -2.11
CA SER A 73 21.61 -7.41 -1.24
C SER A 73 20.85 -8.19 -0.16
N GLY A 74 19.51 -8.08 -0.08
CA GLY A 74 18.70 -8.70 0.97
C GLY A 74 18.92 -8.11 2.37
N ARG A 75 19.61 -6.97 2.48
CA ARG A 75 19.91 -6.31 3.76
C ARG A 75 18.84 -5.29 4.13
N VAL A 76 17.64 -5.78 4.34
CA VAL A 76 16.51 -4.94 4.78
C VAL A 76 16.62 -4.67 6.26
N ALA A 77 16.67 -3.40 6.65
CA ALA A 77 16.65 -3.01 8.06
C ALA A 77 15.22 -3.09 8.62
N HIS A 78 15.10 -3.35 9.91
CA HIS A 78 13.82 -3.33 10.62
C HIS A 78 13.28 -1.92 10.86
N SER A 79 14.13 -0.87 10.76
CA SER A 79 13.69 0.51 10.97
C SER A 79 14.49 1.50 10.14
N TYR A 80 13.77 2.44 9.55
CA TYR A 80 14.27 3.52 8.70
C TYR A 80 13.83 4.87 9.26
N LEU A 81 14.70 5.87 9.19
CA LEU A 81 14.37 7.25 9.52
C LEU A 81 14.62 8.15 8.31
N PHE A 82 13.57 8.67 7.70
CA PHE A 82 13.61 9.60 6.58
C PHE A 82 13.47 11.02 7.12
N SER A 83 14.50 11.83 6.98
CA SER A 83 14.50 13.22 7.46
C SER A 83 14.73 14.20 6.33
N GLY A 84 14.11 15.37 6.42
CA GLY A 84 14.29 16.45 5.43
C GLY A 84 13.07 17.34 5.31
N PRO A 85 13.14 18.42 4.52
CA PRO A 85 12.07 19.39 4.37
C PRO A 85 10.73 18.78 3.94
N ARG A 86 9.65 19.53 4.07
CA ARG A 86 8.34 19.11 3.57
C ARG A 86 8.34 19.05 2.05
N GLY A 87 7.62 18.08 1.48
CA GLY A 87 7.43 17.97 0.03
C GLY A 87 8.56 17.32 -0.76
N VAL A 88 9.67 16.90 -0.14
CA VAL A 88 10.82 16.29 -0.83
C VAL A 88 10.67 14.79 -1.14
N GLY A 89 9.52 14.18 -0.83
CA GLY A 89 9.21 12.80 -1.18
C GLY A 89 9.44 11.75 -0.10
N LYS A 90 9.58 12.11 1.20
CA LYS A 90 9.78 11.16 2.31
C LYS A 90 8.70 10.07 2.37
N THR A 91 7.43 10.47 2.45
CA THR A 91 6.29 9.54 2.49
C THR A 91 6.14 8.75 1.19
N SER A 92 6.46 9.38 0.03
CA SER A 92 6.49 8.66 -1.25
C SER A 92 7.57 7.57 -1.27
N ALA A 93 8.78 7.87 -0.80
CA ALA A 93 9.86 6.89 -0.69
C ALA A 93 9.50 5.74 0.27
N ALA A 94 8.81 6.05 1.38
CA ALA A 94 8.29 5.04 2.32
C ALA A 94 7.32 4.07 1.64
N ARG A 95 6.38 4.58 0.84
CA ARG A 95 5.44 3.74 0.06
C ARG A 95 6.13 2.95 -1.03
N ILE A 96 7.14 3.52 -1.72
CA ILE A 96 7.92 2.79 -2.70
C ILE A 96 8.67 1.65 -2.02
N LEU A 97 9.29 1.89 -0.87
CA LEU A 97 9.95 0.85 -0.08
C LEU A 97 8.96 -0.24 0.32
N ALA A 98 7.77 0.13 0.80
CA ALA A 98 6.71 -0.82 1.15
C ALA A 98 6.30 -1.69 -0.06
N LYS A 99 6.11 -1.09 -1.25
CA LYS A 99 5.83 -1.83 -2.48
C LYS A 99 6.99 -2.74 -2.87
N SER A 100 8.22 -2.27 -2.75
CA SER A 100 9.43 -3.04 -3.07
C SER A 100 9.59 -4.28 -2.21
N LEU A 101 9.26 -4.20 -0.93
CA LEU A 101 9.33 -5.31 0.01
C LEU A 101 8.17 -6.29 -0.15
N ASN A 102 6.97 -5.80 -0.43
CA ASN A 102 5.73 -6.58 -0.45
C ASN A 102 5.21 -6.93 -1.86
N CYS A 103 5.90 -6.51 -2.92
CA CYS A 103 5.55 -6.91 -4.29
C CYS A 103 5.55 -8.44 -4.42
N GLU A 104 4.59 -9.00 -5.12
CA GLU A 104 4.52 -10.46 -5.36
C GLU A 104 5.80 -11.00 -6.01
N HIS A 105 6.42 -10.21 -6.90
CA HIS A 105 7.69 -10.53 -7.55
C HIS A 105 8.94 -10.11 -6.75
N GLY A 106 8.77 -9.67 -5.49
CA GLY A 106 9.86 -9.12 -4.69
C GLY A 106 10.31 -10.02 -3.54
N PRO A 107 11.18 -9.52 -2.67
CA PRO A 107 11.68 -8.13 -2.60
C PRO A 107 12.43 -7.67 -3.86
N THR A 108 12.07 -6.49 -4.38
CA THR A 108 12.64 -5.96 -5.63
C THR A 108 12.78 -4.43 -5.56
N ASP A 109 13.79 -3.90 -6.20
CA ASP A 109 13.98 -2.44 -6.34
C ASP A 109 13.03 -1.81 -7.38
N THR A 110 12.41 -2.65 -8.22
CA THR A 110 11.44 -2.25 -9.25
C THR A 110 10.09 -2.94 -9.01
N PRO A 111 9.27 -2.44 -8.07
CA PRO A 111 7.95 -3.03 -7.81
C PRO A 111 7.08 -2.97 -9.08
N CYS A 112 6.35 -4.05 -9.38
CA CYS A 112 5.61 -4.20 -10.64
C CYS A 112 4.48 -3.17 -10.83
N GLY A 113 3.94 -2.61 -9.74
CA GLY A 113 2.85 -1.62 -9.79
C GLY A 113 1.46 -2.17 -10.13
N VAL A 114 1.35 -3.44 -10.54
CA VAL A 114 0.11 -4.06 -11.05
C VAL A 114 -0.42 -5.20 -10.19
N CYS A 115 0.40 -5.79 -9.31
CA CYS A 115 -0.09 -6.82 -8.39
C CYS A 115 -0.95 -6.22 -7.29
N THR A 116 -1.76 -7.05 -6.65
CA THR A 116 -2.70 -6.64 -5.59
C THR A 116 -2.01 -5.83 -4.50
N ASN A 117 -0.87 -6.28 -3.98
CA ASN A 117 -0.12 -5.57 -2.95
C ASN A 117 0.35 -4.19 -3.44
N CYS A 118 0.86 -4.08 -4.67
CA CYS A 118 1.33 -2.80 -5.20
C CYS A 118 0.20 -1.78 -5.38
N ILE A 119 -0.97 -2.23 -5.84
CA ILE A 119 -2.17 -1.38 -6.02
C ILE A 119 -2.69 -0.93 -4.65
N GLU A 120 -2.92 -1.86 -3.73
CA GLU A 120 -3.45 -1.55 -2.39
C GLU A 120 -2.54 -0.57 -1.62
N ILE A 121 -1.20 -0.75 -1.71
CA ILE A 121 -0.25 0.18 -1.09
C ILE A 121 -0.29 1.56 -1.76
N ALA A 122 -0.41 1.63 -3.09
CA ALA A 122 -0.51 2.90 -3.80
C ALA A 122 -1.77 3.68 -3.40
N GLU A 123 -2.86 2.98 -3.14
CA GLU A 123 -4.16 3.53 -2.74
C GLU A 123 -4.34 3.67 -1.21
N SER A 124 -3.31 3.34 -0.41
CA SER A 124 -3.34 3.40 1.07
C SER A 124 -4.45 2.55 1.71
N ARG A 125 -4.76 1.39 1.13
CA ARG A 125 -5.77 0.44 1.64
C ARG A 125 -5.23 -0.97 1.89
N SER A 126 -3.91 -1.13 1.93
CA SER A 126 -3.27 -2.40 2.26
C SER A 126 -3.51 -2.81 3.70
N LEU A 127 -3.77 -4.10 3.93
CA LEU A 127 -3.96 -4.67 5.27
C LEU A 127 -2.65 -4.81 6.06
N ASP A 128 -1.51 -4.77 5.36
CA ASP A 128 -0.19 -4.99 5.96
C ASP A 128 0.70 -3.73 5.92
N VAL A 129 0.19 -2.61 5.39
CA VAL A 129 0.91 -1.33 5.38
C VAL A 129 0.06 -0.26 6.03
N PHE A 130 0.49 0.21 7.19
CA PHE A 130 -0.22 1.19 8.01
C PHE A 130 0.46 2.54 7.92
N GLU A 131 -0.27 3.56 7.51
CA GLU A 131 0.19 4.94 7.54
C GLU A 131 -0.43 5.68 8.71
N ILE A 132 0.40 6.23 9.56
CA ILE A 132 0.02 6.99 10.75
C ILE A 132 0.64 8.38 10.63
N ASP A 133 -0.19 9.41 10.63
CA ASP A 133 0.27 10.79 10.74
C ASP A 133 0.45 11.15 12.22
N GLY A 134 1.68 11.33 12.65
CA GLY A 134 2.02 11.71 14.01
C GLY A 134 1.49 13.09 14.43
N ALA A 135 1.13 13.96 13.48
CA ALA A 135 0.53 15.24 13.78
C ALA A 135 -0.94 15.10 14.23
N SER A 136 -1.69 14.20 13.61
CA SER A 136 -3.08 13.91 13.93
C SER A 136 -3.22 12.85 15.04
N ASN A 137 -2.27 11.91 15.11
CA ASN A 137 -2.30 10.75 16.02
C ASN A 137 -1.17 10.83 17.06
N ARG A 138 -1.15 11.91 17.85
CA ARG A 138 -0.10 12.17 18.85
C ARG A 138 -0.18 11.27 20.08
N GLY A 139 -1.34 10.65 20.31
CA GLY A 139 -1.69 9.96 21.55
C GLY A 139 -1.01 8.60 21.70
N ILE A 140 -0.97 8.14 22.96
CA ILE A 140 -0.42 6.83 23.33
C ILE A 140 -1.32 5.68 22.85
N GLU A 141 -2.63 5.90 22.70
CA GLU A 141 -3.61 4.86 22.38
C GLU A 141 -3.35 4.26 20.99
N GLN A 142 -3.20 5.09 19.96
CA GLN A 142 -2.91 4.62 18.61
C GLN A 142 -1.59 3.85 18.54
N ILE A 143 -0.61 4.24 19.33
CA ILE A 143 0.69 3.54 19.42
C ILE A 143 0.57 2.24 20.24
N ARG A 144 -0.33 2.16 21.21
CA ARG A 144 -0.64 0.91 21.90
C ARG A 144 -1.33 -0.09 20.97
N ASP A 145 -2.32 0.35 20.19
CA ASP A 145 -3.00 -0.46 19.17
C ASP A 145 -2.00 -0.96 18.13
N LEU A 146 -1.08 -0.08 17.67
CA LEU A 146 0.02 -0.47 16.80
C LEU A 146 0.87 -1.56 17.46
N ARG A 147 1.28 -1.39 18.71
CA ARG A 147 2.10 -2.37 19.43
C ARG A 147 1.41 -3.71 19.62
N GLU A 148 0.10 -3.72 19.80
CA GLU A 148 -0.69 -4.96 19.85
C GLU A 148 -0.74 -5.61 18.47
N SER A 149 -0.94 -4.82 17.42
CA SER A 149 -1.00 -5.34 16.05
C SER A 149 0.33 -5.88 15.55
N VAL A 150 1.48 -5.43 16.09
CA VAL A 150 2.82 -5.94 15.77
C VAL A 150 2.98 -7.43 16.15
N ARG A 151 2.22 -7.94 17.10
CA ARG A 151 2.28 -9.35 17.52
C ARG A 151 1.73 -10.32 16.49
N PHE A 152 0.90 -9.82 15.58
CA PHE A 152 0.28 -10.63 14.54
C PHE A 152 1.12 -10.58 13.26
N THR A 153 1.30 -11.74 12.64
CA THR A 153 1.96 -11.85 11.34
C THR A 153 1.20 -11.10 10.24
N PRO A 154 1.87 -10.73 9.14
CA PRO A 154 1.19 -10.15 7.98
C PRO A 154 0.05 -11.03 7.48
N ALA A 155 -1.03 -10.41 6.97
CA ALA A 155 -2.21 -11.10 6.47
C ALA A 155 -1.96 -11.74 5.08
N ARG A 156 -1.24 -11.03 4.21
CA ARG A 156 -0.95 -11.45 2.82
C ARG A 156 0.48 -11.21 2.39
N SER A 157 1.09 -10.17 2.93
CA SER A 157 2.40 -9.68 2.50
C SER A 157 3.54 -10.40 3.20
N ARG A 158 4.78 -10.16 2.74
CA ARG A 158 5.99 -10.66 3.42
C ARG A 158 6.30 -9.87 4.68
N TYR A 159 6.07 -8.55 4.63
CA TYR A 159 6.37 -7.64 5.73
C TYR A 159 5.14 -6.85 6.12
N LYS A 160 4.99 -6.63 7.42
CA LYS A 160 4.03 -5.69 8.00
C LYS A 160 4.76 -4.38 8.23
N ILE A 161 4.33 -3.31 7.56
CA ILE A 161 5.08 -2.07 7.47
C ILE A 161 4.30 -0.94 8.13
N TYR A 162 4.95 -0.21 9.02
CA TYR A 162 4.37 0.94 9.70
C TYR A 162 5.11 2.20 9.24
N ILE A 163 4.41 3.06 8.51
CA ILE A 163 4.88 4.37 8.06
C ILE A 163 4.32 5.40 9.03
N ILE A 164 5.21 6.04 9.81
CA ILE A 164 4.82 7.07 10.77
C ILE A 164 5.39 8.39 10.28
N ASP A 165 4.50 9.22 9.73
CA ASP A 165 4.87 10.56 9.25
C ASP A 165 4.86 11.56 10.40
N GLU A 166 5.71 12.58 10.30
CA GLU A 166 5.97 13.60 11.32
C GLU A 166 6.15 13.02 12.74
N VAL A 167 6.95 11.96 12.82
CA VAL A 167 7.19 11.17 14.04
C VAL A 167 7.62 12.04 15.24
N HIS A 168 8.25 13.20 15.01
CA HIS A 168 8.66 14.13 16.06
C HIS A 168 7.47 14.76 16.82
N MET A 169 6.24 14.63 16.31
CA MET A 169 5.02 15.14 16.93
C MET A 169 4.41 14.17 17.96
N LEU A 170 4.89 12.91 18.01
CA LEU A 170 4.43 11.93 18.99
C LEU A 170 4.76 12.37 20.42
N THR A 171 3.91 11.98 21.38
CA THR A 171 4.17 12.20 22.80
C THR A 171 5.33 11.35 23.31
N ASN A 172 5.91 11.73 24.45
CA ASN A 172 6.99 10.96 25.07
C ASN A 172 6.59 9.53 25.42
N GLU A 173 5.35 9.37 25.86
CA GLU A 173 4.75 8.07 26.22
C GLU A 173 4.60 7.18 24.97
N ALA A 174 4.15 7.76 23.86
CA ALA A 174 4.05 7.07 22.57
C ALA A 174 5.45 6.61 22.07
N PHE A 175 6.45 7.48 22.15
CA PHE A 175 7.84 7.11 21.86
C PHE A 175 8.34 5.95 22.71
N ASN A 176 8.11 6.01 24.03
CA ASN A 176 8.55 4.95 24.93
C ASN A 176 7.85 3.60 24.65
N ALA A 177 6.58 3.65 24.24
CA ALA A 177 5.85 2.45 23.85
C ALA A 177 6.43 1.76 22.61
N LEU A 178 7.00 2.54 21.66
CA LEU A 178 7.67 2.01 20.46
C LEU A 178 9.05 1.42 20.74
N LEU A 179 9.78 1.91 21.75
CA LEU A 179 11.18 1.51 22.00
C LEU A 179 11.32 0.01 22.16
N LYS A 180 10.44 -0.64 22.94
CA LYS A 180 10.51 -2.09 23.16
C LYS A 180 10.43 -2.89 21.85
N THR A 181 9.55 -2.48 20.95
CA THR A 181 9.38 -3.13 19.63
C THR A 181 10.55 -2.84 18.69
N LEU A 182 11.20 -1.68 18.83
CA LEU A 182 12.38 -1.32 18.05
C LEU A 182 13.66 -2.00 18.54
N GLU A 183 13.70 -2.41 19.81
CA GLU A 183 14.82 -3.16 20.40
C GLU A 183 14.78 -4.64 19.99
N GLU A 184 13.59 -5.23 20.01
CA GLU A 184 13.36 -6.64 19.68
C GLU A 184 12.24 -6.75 18.61
N PRO A 185 12.49 -6.29 17.37
CA PRO A 185 11.50 -6.32 16.32
C PRO A 185 11.27 -7.76 15.82
N PRO A 186 10.02 -8.17 15.64
CA PRO A 186 9.72 -9.40 14.90
C PRO A 186 10.30 -9.33 13.47
N PRO A 187 10.75 -10.45 12.89
CA PRO A 187 11.48 -10.46 11.61
C PRO A 187 10.65 -9.97 10.42
N TYR A 188 9.33 -9.97 10.54
CA TYR A 188 8.39 -9.52 9.51
C TYR A 188 7.96 -8.06 9.67
N ILE A 189 8.47 -7.32 10.66
CA ILE A 189 8.10 -5.92 10.91
C ILE A 189 9.14 -4.97 10.34
N VAL A 190 8.67 -3.93 9.65
CA VAL A 190 9.49 -2.82 9.19
C VAL A 190 8.85 -1.50 9.60
N PHE A 191 9.62 -0.67 10.28
CA PHE A 191 9.22 0.70 10.61
C PHE A 191 9.85 1.71 9.65
N VAL A 192 9.07 2.66 9.17
CA VAL A 192 9.55 3.80 8.39
C VAL A 192 9.07 5.08 9.04
N PHE A 193 9.97 5.75 9.74
CA PHE A 193 9.72 7.04 10.36
C PHE A 193 10.04 8.14 9.36
N ALA A 194 9.14 9.10 9.19
CA ALA A 194 9.40 10.30 8.43
C ALA A 194 9.31 11.53 9.34
N THR A 195 10.17 12.52 9.14
CA THR A 195 10.19 13.75 9.94
C THR A 195 10.76 14.92 9.17
N THR A 196 10.23 16.10 9.45
CA THR A 196 10.85 17.37 9.02
C THR A 196 11.93 17.82 9.99
N GLU A 197 11.90 17.37 11.26
CA GLU A 197 12.76 17.82 12.34
C GLU A 197 13.50 16.66 13.02
N ALA A 198 14.55 16.16 12.37
CA ALA A 198 15.33 15.03 12.89
C ALA A 198 15.95 15.29 14.29
N ALA A 199 16.23 16.55 14.61
CA ALA A 199 16.79 16.92 15.93
C ALA A 199 15.82 16.69 17.08
N LYS A 200 14.49 16.78 16.82
CA LYS A 200 13.45 16.54 17.82
C LYS A 200 13.16 15.06 18.06
N VAL A 201 13.60 14.17 17.15
CA VAL A 201 13.47 12.72 17.33
C VAL A 201 14.46 12.25 18.37
N LYS A 202 13.99 11.51 19.38
CA LYS A 202 14.82 11.00 20.46
C LYS A 202 16.02 10.20 19.95
N ILE A 203 17.18 10.43 20.55
CA ILE A 203 18.43 9.73 20.19
C ILE A 203 18.29 8.20 20.28
N THR A 204 17.50 7.72 21.24
CA THR A 204 17.22 6.28 21.43
C THR A 204 16.53 5.63 20.24
N ILE A 205 15.70 6.35 19.50
CA ILE A 205 15.07 5.88 18.25
C ILE A 205 16.07 6.06 17.09
N ARG A 206 16.69 7.24 16.99
CA ARG A 206 17.64 7.52 15.92
C ARG A 206 18.80 6.53 15.84
N SER A 207 19.30 6.07 16.98
CA SER A 207 20.41 5.10 17.06
C SER A 207 20.03 3.69 16.56
N ARG A 208 18.72 3.37 16.52
CA ARG A 208 18.21 2.07 16.07
C ARG A 208 17.71 2.09 14.63
N CYS A 209 17.69 3.27 13.99
CA CYS A 209 17.19 3.45 12.64
C CYS A 209 18.31 3.68 11.63
N GLN A 210 18.19 3.11 10.44
CA GLN A 210 18.97 3.57 9.30
C GLN A 210 18.50 4.95 8.88
N HIS A 211 19.36 5.97 8.99
CA HIS A 211 19.01 7.35 8.76
C HIS A 211 19.32 7.81 7.33
N TYR A 212 18.28 8.24 6.61
CA TYR A 212 18.34 8.80 5.26
C TYR A 212 17.95 10.27 5.27
N ARG A 213 18.84 11.13 4.76
CA ARG A 213 18.62 12.57 4.69
C ARG A 213 18.17 12.98 3.31
N PHE A 214 16.95 13.46 3.20
CA PHE A 214 16.39 14.01 1.97
C PHE A 214 16.81 15.46 1.81
N LYS A 215 17.29 15.83 0.62
CA LYS A 215 17.73 17.19 0.27
C LYS A 215 16.56 17.98 -0.31
N ARG A 216 16.67 19.30 -0.30
CA ARG A 216 15.77 20.17 -1.07
C ARG A 216 15.96 19.89 -2.57
N ILE A 217 14.86 19.79 -3.30
CA ILE A 217 14.86 19.64 -4.75
C ILE A 217 15.14 21.02 -5.35
N GLN A 218 16.06 21.10 -6.30
CA GLN A 218 16.37 22.35 -6.98
C GLN A 218 15.30 22.68 -8.01
N THR A 219 15.02 23.97 -8.23
CA THR A 219 13.97 24.41 -9.17
C THR A 219 14.17 23.87 -10.57
N ARG A 220 15.42 23.81 -11.04
CA ARG A 220 15.78 23.22 -12.35
C ARG A 220 15.38 21.74 -12.49
N GLU A 221 15.47 20.97 -11.41
CA GLU A 221 15.12 19.55 -11.40
C GLU A 221 13.59 19.34 -11.44
N ILE A 222 12.84 20.31 -10.91
CA ILE A 222 11.37 20.32 -10.98
C ILE A 222 10.91 20.72 -12.38
N GLN A 223 11.58 21.69 -13.03
CA GLN A 223 11.23 22.17 -14.37
C GLN A 223 11.54 21.16 -15.47
N ALA A 224 12.50 20.25 -15.26
CA ALA A 224 12.88 19.22 -16.22
C ALA A 224 11.87 18.07 -16.33
N ARG A 225 10.77 18.10 -15.57
CA ARG A 225 9.72 17.09 -15.55
C ARG A 225 8.38 17.64 -16.00
#